data_ed760f11e75f5850c1c927f7637de64e
#
_entry.id   ed760f11e75f5850c1c927f7637de64e
#
_cell.length_a   1.000
_cell.length_b   1.000
_cell.length_c   1.000
_cell.angle_alpha   90.00
_cell.angle_beta   90.00
_cell.angle_gamma   90.00
#
_symmetry.space_group_name_H-M   'P 1'
#
loop_
_entity.id
_entity.type
_entity.pdbx_description
1 polymer ?
#
loop_
_entity_poly.entity_id
_entity_poly.type
_entity_poly.pdbx_seq_one_letter_code
_entity_poly.pdbx_strand_id
1 'polypeptide(L)'
;MPTLQLISIDRSGSPSDRCPPLDEVATGVCAATARLYEKVGYVSPWLGYLALFKERVVGVCSFTAPPASGKVEIAYFTFPEFEGLGIATSMARELVILAKATEPGIIVTAHTLPQRNASTRILEKLGFAQMGTAVDLEVGEVWEWELSQQGA
;
A
#
# COMPACT_ATOMS: atom_id res chain seq x y z
N MET A 1 -14.39 0.42 11.26
CA MET A 1 -13.45 0.27 10.15
C MET A 1 -13.37 -1.21 9.76
N PRO A 2 -13.40 -1.53 8.48
CA PRO A 2 -13.39 -2.95 8.10
C PRO A 2 -12.11 -3.66 8.50
N THR A 3 -12.25 -4.91 8.93
CA THR A 3 -11.11 -5.77 9.22
C THR A 3 -10.75 -6.52 7.95
N LEU A 4 -9.51 -6.33 7.50
CA LEU A 4 -9.02 -6.93 6.28
C LEU A 4 -8.07 -8.07 6.57
N GLN A 5 -8.08 -9.07 5.68
CA GLN A 5 -7.03 -10.07 5.63
C GLN A 5 -6.14 -9.71 4.46
N LEU A 6 -4.83 -9.64 4.69
CA LEU A 6 -3.87 -9.37 3.62
C LEU A 6 -3.24 -10.67 3.18
N ILE A 7 -3.23 -10.92 1.87
CA ILE A 7 -2.59 -12.09 1.30
C ILE A 7 -1.48 -11.59 0.40
N SER A 8 -0.24 -11.95 0.69
CA SER A 8 0.89 -11.50 -0.12
C SER A 8 0.82 -12.06 -1.53
N ILE A 9 1.30 -11.27 -2.47
CA ILE A 9 1.44 -11.67 -3.87
C ILE A 9 2.85 -12.21 -4.00
N ASP A 10 2.99 -13.45 -4.49
CA ASP A 10 4.30 -14.08 -4.57
C ASP A 10 5.09 -13.57 -5.78
N ARG A 11 6.31 -14.07 -5.93
CA ARG A 11 7.21 -13.61 -6.98
C ARG A 11 6.64 -13.80 -8.38
N SER A 12 5.81 -14.81 -8.57
CA SER A 12 5.23 -15.11 -9.89
C SER A 12 3.98 -14.28 -10.19
N GLY A 13 3.48 -13.50 -9.22
CA GLY A 13 2.25 -12.75 -9.39
C GLY A 13 1.01 -13.52 -9.00
N SER A 14 1.16 -14.53 -8.14
CA SER A 14 0.03 -15.31 -7.65
C SER A 14 -0.18 -15.07 -6.17
N PRO A 15 -1.42 -15.23 -5.66
CA PRO A 15 -1.64 -15.16 -4.22
C PRO A 15 -0.83 -16.25 -3.51
N SER A 16 -0.22 -15.91 -2.38
CA SER A 16 0.60 -16.85 -1.63
C SER A 16 -0.20 -17.82 -0.77
N ASP A 17 -1.50 -17.62 -0.67
CA ASP A 17 -2.38 -18.41 0.18
C ASP A 17 -3.74 -18.52 -0.49
N ARG A 18 -4.67 -19.27 0.14
CA ARG A 18 -6.02 -19.47 -0.37
C ARG A 18 -6.71 -18.12 -0.57
N CYS A 19 -7.27 -17.93 -1.76
CA CYS A 19 -7.85 -16.67 -2.18
C CYS A 19 -9.04 -16.97 -3.09
N PRO A 20 -10.12 -16.17 -3.03
CA PRO A 20 -11.21 -16.27 -3.98
C PRO A 20 -10.68 -16.06 -5.42
N PRO A 21 -11.41 -16.53 -6.44
CA PRO A 21 -11.00 -16.30 -7.82
C PRO A 21 -10.79 -14.81 -8.10
N LEU A 22 -9.73 -14.50 -8.85
CA LEU A 22 -9.39 -13.12 -9.18
C LEU A 22 -10.08 -12.72 -10.48
N ASP A 23 -10.63 -11.50 -10.48
CA ASP A 23 -11.18 -10.94 -11.71
C ASP A 23 -10.03 -10.37 -12.56
N GLU A 24 -10.39 -9.75 -13.69
CA GLU A 24 -9.40 -9.21 -14.62
C GLU A 24 -8.55 -8.11 -13.98
N VAL A 25 -9.18 -7.24 -13.21
CA VAL A 25 -8.46 -6.13 -12.57
C VAL A 25 -7.46 -6.66 -11.55
N ALA A 26 -7.89 -7.56 -10.68
CA ALA A 26 -7.01 -8.15 -9.67
C ALA A 26 -5.87 -8.94 -10.31
N THR A 27 -6.16 -9.69 -11.36
CA THR A 27 -5.14 -10.44 -12.10
C THR A 27 -4.10 -9.50 -12.69
N GLY A 28 -4.54 -8.39 -13.28
CA GLY A 28 -3.63 -7.39 -13.85
C GLY A 28 -2.75 -6.75 -12.79
N VAL A 29 -3.30 -6.47 -11.62
CA VAL A 29 -2.54 -5.91 -10.51
C VAL A 29 -1.48 -6.89 -10.02
N CYS A 30 -1.83 -8.17 -9.93
CA CYS A 30 -0.87 -9.20 -9.52
C CYS A 30 0.28 -9.31 -10.52
N ALA A 31 -0.01 -9.23 -11.81
CA ALA A 31 1.03 -9.27 -12.85
C ALA A 31 1.93 -8.04 -12.75
N ALA A 32 1.36 -6.86 -12.51
CA ALA A 32 2.15 -5.64 -12.34
C ALA A 32 3.04 -5.74 -11.11
N THR A 33 2.55 -6.35 -10.03
CA THR A 33 3.33 -6.56 -8.82
C THR A 33 4.53 -7.46 -9.06
N ALA A 34 4.33 -8.54 -9.83
CA ALA A 34 5.45 -9.43 -10.19
C ALA A 34 6.52 -8.66 -10.98
N ARG A 35 6.11 -7.79 -11.90
CA ARG A 35 7.05 -6.96 -12.66
C ARG A 35 7.79 -5.98 -11.74
N LEU A 36 7.10 -5.44 -10.75
CA LEU A 36 7.75 -4.55 -9.77
C LEU A 36 8.83 -5.30 -8.99
N TYR A 37 8.55 -6.54 -8.57
CA TYR A 37 9.55 -7.34 -7.85
C TYR A 37 10.82 -7.56 -8.68
N GLU A 38 10.71 -7.64 -10.00
CA GLU A 38 11.87 -7.78 -10.85
C GLU A 38 12.77 -6.54 -10.79
N LYS A 39 12.19 -5.37 -10.53
CA LYS A 39 12.93 -4.11 -10.48
C LYS A 39 13.47 -3.82 -9.08
N VAL A 40 12.69 -4.08 -8.04
CA VAL A 40 13.04 -3.64 -6.69
C VAL A 40 13.43 -4.77 -5.74
N GLY A 41 13.22 -6.03 -6.16
CA GLY A 41 13.51 -7.20 -5.33
C GLY A 41 12.28 -7.78 -4.68
N TYR A 42 12.43 -9.00 -4.18
CA TYR A 42 11.35 -9.73 -3.51
C TYR A 42 11.83 -10.08 -2.10
N VAL A 43 11.51 -9.23 -1.15
CA VAL A 43 12.00 -9.33 0.24
C VAL A 43 10.82 -9.21 1.19
N SER A 44 10.40 -10.34 1.77
CA SER A 44 9.29 -10.34 2.73
C SER A 44 9.66 -9.57 4.00
N PRO A 45 8.75 -8.79 4.60
CA PRO A 45 7.35 -8.59 4.23
C PRO A 45 7.11 -7.40 3.30
N TRP A 46 8.16 -6.85 2.68
CA TRP A 46 8.09 -5.64 1.87
C TRP A 46 7.55 -5.95 0.48
N LEU A 47 6.31 -6.47 0.45
CA LEU A 47 5.67 -7.03 -0.75
C LEU A 47 4.39 -6.28 -1.09
N GLY A 48 3.74 -6.73 -2.18
CA GLY A 48 2.37 -6.36 -2.49
C GLY A 48 1.40 -7.37 -1.89
N TYR A 49 0.20 -6.90 -1.57
CA TYR A 49 -0.81 -7.69 -0.88
C TYR A 49 -2.17 -7.47 -1.50
N LEU A 50 -2.92 -8.57 -1.63
CA LEU A 50 -4.34 -8.49 -1.92
C LEU A 50 -5.08 -8.28 -0.60
N ALA A 51 -6.06 -7.40 -0.59
CA ALA A 51 -6.88 -7.16 0.59
C ALA A 51 -8.20 -7.89 0.44
N LEU A 52 -8.52 -8.73 1.42
CA LEU A 52 -9.77 -9.47 1.48
C LEU A 52 -10.68 -8.91 2.57
N PHE A 53 -11.93 -8.74 2.23
CA PHE A 53 -12.97 -8.34 3.17
C PHE A 53 -14.18 -9.21 2.91
N LYS A 54 -14.62 -9.97 3.94
CA LYS A 54 -15.76 -10.87 3.83
C LYS A 54 -15.66 -11.80 2.62
N GLU A 55 -14.50 -12.42 2.47
CA GLU A 55 -14.20 -13.39 1.42
C GLU A 55 -14.25 -12.82 -0.01
N ARG A 56 -14.05 -11.50 -0.15
CA ARG A 56 -13.96 -10.84 -1.45
C ARG A 56 -12.66 -10.06 -1.53
N VAL A 57 -12.05 -10.07 -2.70
CA VAL A 57 -10.86 -9.25 -2.95
C VAL A 57 -11.33 -7.84 -3.25
N VAL A 58 -11.03 -6.90 -2.35
CA VAL A 58 -11.58 -5.55 -2.41
C VAL A 58 -10.56 -4.48 -2.81
N GLY A 59 -9.28 -4.83 -2.84
CA GLY A 59 -8.25 -3.88 -3.23
C GLY A 59 -6.88 -4.52 -3.16
N VAL A 60 -5.87 -3.69 -3.38
CA VAL A 60 -4.47 -4.08 -3.31
C VAL A 60 -3.71 -3.01 -2.57
N CYS A 61 -2.73 -3.41 -1.79
CA CYS A 61 -1.84 -2.48 -1.13
C CYS A 61 -0.42 -3.04 -1.15
N SER A 62 0.57 -2.16 -1.02
CA SER A 62 1.94 -2.58 -1.30
C SER A 62 2.94 -1.66 -0.63
N PHE A 63 4.09 -2.23 -0.28
CA PHE A 63 5.31 -1.44 -0.14
C PHE A 63 5.89 -1.34 -1.56
N THR A 64 6.29 -0.14 -1.97
CA THR A 64 6.73 0.07 -3.35
C THR A 64 8.13 -0.47 -3.61
N ALA A 65 8.90 -0.72 -2.53
CA ALA A 65 10.24 -1.33 -2.58
C ALA A 65 10.62 -1.70 -1.15
N PRO A 66 11.64 -2.55 -0.96
CA PRO A 66 12.20 -2.74 0.38
C PRO A 66 12.73 -1.43 0.94
N PRO A 67 12.85 -1.30 2.27
CA PRO A 67 13.29 -0.04 2.87
C PRO A 67 14.66 0.41 2.37
N ALA A 68 14.82 1.73 2.26
CA ALA A 68 16.09 2.35 1.91
C ALA A 68 16.25 3.59 2.79
N SER A 69 17.43 3.76 3.37
CA SER A 69 17.75 4.92 4.23
C SER A 69 16.73 5.12 5.36
N GLY A 70 16.26 4.02 5.93
CA GLY A 70 15.32 4.06 7.04
C GLY A 70 13.89 4.40 6.69
N LYS A 71 13.55 4.37 5.41
CA LYS A 71 12.21 4.73 4.94
C LYS A 71 11.63 3.65 4.04
N VAL A 72 10.32 3.51 4.07
CA VAL A 72 9.58 2.62 3.16
C VAL A 72 8.31 3.31 2.72
N GLU A 73 8.03 3.23 1.42
CA GLU A 73 6.85 3.87 0.85
C GLU A 73 5.71 2.88 0.71
N ILE A 74 4.49 3.29 1.07
CA ILE A 74 3.28 2.50 0.87
C ILE A 74 2.44 3.07 -0.26
N ALA A 75 1.70 2.17 -0.89
CA ALA A 75 0.69 2.52 -1.89
C ALA A 75 -0.52 1.63 -1.67
N TYR A 76 -1.70 2.11 -1.99
CA TYR A 76 -2.93 1.34 -1.82
C TYR A 76 -3.96 1.76 -2.86
N PHE A 77 -4.79 0.81 -3.26
CA PHE A 77 -5.82 1.02 -4.26
C PHE A 77 -7.04 0.18 -3.93
N THR A 78 -8.18 0.84 -3.70
CA THR A 78 -9.45 0.17 -3.47
C THR A 78 -10.12 -0.02 -4.83
N PHE A 79 -10.61 -1.22 -5.11
CA PHE A 79 -11.34 -1.45 -6.36
C PHE A 79 -12.63 -0.64 -6.35
N PRO A 80 -13.04 -0.07 -7.50
CA PRO A 80 -14.16 0.89 -7.54
C PRO A 80 -15.45 0.44 -6.88
N GLU A 81 -15.78 -0.84 -6.97
CA GLU A 81 -16.99 -1.37 -6.33
C GLU A 81 -17.02 -1.22 -4.83
N PHE A 82 -15.86 -1.07 -4.21
CA PHE A 82 -15.70 -1.10 -2.76
C PHE A 82 -15.30 0.24 -2.17
N GLU A 83 -15.35 1.30 -2.97
CA GLU A 83 -15.04 2.64 -2.48
C GLU A 83 -16.09 3.11 -1.47
N GLY A 84 -15.68 4.00 -0.58
CA GLY A 84 -16.58 4.57 0.41
C GLY A 84 -16.83 3.69 1.62
N LEU A 85 -16.12 2.58 1.77
CA LEU A 85 -16.31 1.64 2.89
C LEU A 85 -15.17 1.66 3.90
N GLY A 86 -14.20 2.56 3.75
CA GLY A 86 -13.05 2.62 4.65
C GLY A 86 -11.96 1.60 4.35
N ILE A 87 -12.02 0.96 3.18
CA ILE A 87 -11.05 -0.09 2.79
C ILE A 87 -9.65 0.50 2.66
N ALA A 88 -9.50 1.65 1.99
CA ALA A 88 -8.19 2.26 1.78
C ALA A 88 -7.54 2.64 3.11
N THR A 89 -8.30 3.20 4.05
CA THR A 89 -7.79 3.53 5.38
C THR A 89 -7.32 2.27 6.09
N SER A 90 -8.07 1.19 6.00
CA SER A 90 -7.69 -0.09 6.63
C SER A 90 -6.43 -0.66 5.98
N MET A 91 -6.32 -0.62 4.65
CA MET A 91 -5.13 -1.10 3.95
C MET A 91 -3.89 -0.32 4.41
N ALA A 92 -3.96 1.01 4.41
CA ALA A 92 -2.84 1.84 4.81
C ALA A 92 -2.45 1.56 6.27
N ARG A 93 -3.43 1.43 7.15
CA ARG A 93 -3.16 1.10 8.56
C ARG A 93 -2.46 -0.24 8.70
N GLU A 94 -2.92 -1.28 7.99
CA GLU A 94 -2.30 -2.60 8.08
C GLU A 94 -0.85 -2.59 7.61
N LEU A 95 -0.56 -1.85 6.54
CA LEU A 95 0.82 -1.71 6.08
C LEU A 95 1.69 -1.00 7.11
N VAL A 96 1.17 0.05 7.75
CA VAL A 96 1.91 0.75 8.80
C VAL A 96 2.19 -0.18 9.97
N ILE A 97 1.20 -0.94 10.41
CA ILE A 97 1.36 -1.90 11.51
C ILE A 97 2.44 -2.92 11.16
N LEU A 98 2.38 -3.46 9.95
CA LEU A 98 3.34 -4.47 9.50
C LEU A 98 4.76 -3.89 9.42
N ALA A 99 4.90 -2.68 8.87
CA ALA A 99 6.20 -2.03 8.76
C ALA A 99 6.82 -1.79 10.14
N LYS A 100 6.05 -1.26 11.07
CA LYS A 100 6.56 -0.95 12.42
C LYS A 100 6.82 -2.19 13.25
N ALA A 101 6.07 -3.25 13.04
CA ALA A 101 6.32 -4.53 13.71
C ALA A 101 7.62 -5.17 13.21
N THR A 102 7.93 -4.98 11.93
CA THR A 102 9.13 -5.57 11.31
C THR A 102 10.37 -4.73 11.62
N GLU A 103 10.24 -3.41 11.55
CA GLU A 103 11.35 -2.48 11.76
C GLU A 103 10.85 -1.29 12.57
N PRO A 104 10.92 -1.35 13.92
CA PRO A 104 10.28 -0.33 14.79
C PRO A 104 10.69 1.12 14.53
N GLY A 105 11.91 1.35 14.07
CA GLY A 105 12.38 2.71 13.80
C GLY A 105 12.09 3.23 12.41
N ILE A 106 11.35 2.48 11.59
CA ILE A 106 11.18 2.86 10.20
C ILE A 106 10.25 4.05 10.04
N ILE A 107 10.53 4.87 9.03
CA ILE A 107 9.66 5.98 8.64
C ILE A 107 8.84 5.48 7.44
N VAL A 108 7.53 5.49 7.58
CA VAL A 108 6.62 5.10 6.50
C VAL A 108 6.27 6.33 5.69
N THR A 109 6.42 6.25 4.37
CA THR A 109 6.12 7.36 3.48
C THR A 109 5.00 7.01 2.51
N ALA A 110 4.42 8.03 1.90
CA ALA A 110 3.42 7.85 0.86
C ALA A 110 3.45 9.06 -0.07
N HIS A 111 3.00 8.86 -1.31
CA HIS A 111 2.85 9.95 -2.28
C HIS A 111 1.37 10.10 -2.64
N THR A 112 0.93 11.33 -2.86
CA THR A 112 -0.41 11.63 -3.37
C THR A 112 -0.30 12.65 -4.49
N LEU A 113 -1.35 12.77 -5.28
CA LEU A 113 -1.47 13.88 -6.20
C LEU A 113 -1.46 15.20 -5.39
N PRO A 114 -1.02 16.32 -5.97
CA PRO A 114 -0.88 17.58 -5.24
C PRO A 114 -2.21 18.30 -5.10
N GLN A 115 -3.16 17.67 -4.43
CA GLN A 115 -4.49 18.22 -4.18
C GLN A 115 -5.14 17.55 -2.99
N ARG A 116 -6.03 18.26 -2.32
CA ARG A 116 -6.82 17.72 -1.23
C ARG A 116 -7.87 16.78 -1.80
N ASN A 117 -7.82 15.51 -1.39
CA ASN A 117 -8.76 14.50 -1.85
C ASN A 117 -8.87 13.38 -0.80
N ALA A 118 -9.51 12.26 -1.16
CA ALA A 118 -9.69 11.16 -0.24
C ALA A 118 -8.36 10.61 0.26
N SER A 119 -7.35 10.49 -0.61
CA SER A 119 -6.04 9.97 -0.22
C SER A 119 -5.35 10.84 0.81
N THR A 120 -5.39 12.18 0.64
CA THR A 120 -4.76 13.07 1.61
C THR A 120 -5.48 13.02 2.95
N ARG A 121 -6.81 12.89 2.95
CA ARG A 121 -7.58 12.76 4.19
C ARG A 121 -7.24 11.48 4.93
N ILE A 122 -7.05 10.38 4.21
CA ILE A 122 -6.67 9.10 4.79
C ILE A 122 -5.33 9.21 5.51
N LEU A 123 -4.34 9.79 4.84
CA LEU A 123 -3.00 9.95 5.42
C LEU A 123 -3.02 10.87 6.65
N GLU A 124 -3.73 11.98 6.58
CA GLU A 124 -3.86 12.88 7.73
C GLU A 124 -4.52 12.19 8.91
N LYS A 125 -5.55 11.40 8.65
CA LYS A 125 -6.26 10.66 9.69
C LYS A 125 -5.37 9.64 10.37
N LEU A 126 -4.43 9.05 9.64
CA LEU A 126 -3.50 8.06 10.19
C LEU A 126 -2.27 8.71 10.85
N GLY A 127 -2.17 10.03 10.83
CA GLY A 127 -1.09 10.73 11.48
C GLY A 127 0.08 11.11 10.59
N PHE A 128 -0.04 10.90 9.28
CA PHE A 128 0.99 11.32 8.33
C PHE A 128 0.99 12.84 8.22
N ALA A 129 2.18 13.41 8.04
CA ALA A 129 2.36 14.83 7.78
C ALA A 129 2.91 15.03 6.37
N GLN A 130 2.43 16.06 5.68
CA GLN A 130 2.96 16.42 4.37
C GLN A 130 4.34 17.06 4.58
N MET A 131 5.35 16.49 3.92
CA MET A 131 6.73 16.92 4.11
C MET A 131 7.25 17.77 2.94
N GLY A 132 6.58 17.75 1.80
CA GLY A 132 7.02 18.50 0.65
C GLY A 132 6.49 17.94 -0.64
N THR A 133 7.20 18.19 -1.72
CA THR A 133 6.83 17.73 -3.05
C THR A 133 7.97 16.91 -3.66
N ALA A 134 7.62 16.05 -4.61
CA ALA A 134 8.56 15.29 -5.40
C ALA A 134 8.06 15.23 -6.83
N VAL A 135 8.85 14.68 -7.73
CA VAL A 135 8.45 14.49 -9.13
C VAL A 135 8.41 12.99 -9.42
N ASP A 136 7.23 12.52 -9.77
CA ASP A 136 7.05 11.15 -10.22
C ASP A 136 7.19 11.11 -11.74
N LEU A 137 7.88 10.10 -12.26
CA LEU A 137 8.17 10.02 -13.70
C LEU A 137 6.91 9.84 -14.56
N GLU A 138 5.84 9.30 -13.98
CA GLU A 138 4.62 9.05 -14.72
C GLU A 138 3.58 10.16 -14.58
N VAL A 139 3.40 10.68 -13.35
CA VAL A 139 2.31 11.62 -13.08
C VAL A 139 2.76 13.06 -12.80
N GLY A 140 4.08 13.31 -12.75
CA GLY A 140 4.61 14.63 -12.48
C GLY A 140 4.70 14.94 -11.00
N GLU A 141 4.33 16.17 -10.61
CA GLU A 141 4.43 16.59 -9.22
C GLU A 141 3.51 15.78 -8.32
N VAL A 142 4.04 15.35 -7.16
CA VAL A 142 3.27 14.66 -6.11
C VAL A 142 3.61 15.28 -4.77
N TRP A 143 2.73 15.13 -3.80
CA TRP A 143 3.01 15.49 -2.41
C TRP A 143 3.60 14.27 -1.70
N GLU A 144 4.64 14.52 -0.87
CA GLU A 144 5.26 13.49 -0.05
C GLU A 144 4.73 13.58 1.38
N TRP A 145 4.42 12.41 1.94
CA TRP A 145 3.89 12.30 3.30
C TRP A 145 4.78 11.34 4.09
N GLU A 146 4.95 11.63 5.39
CA GLU A 146 5.70 10.74 6.28
C GLU A 146 4.97 10.53 7.57
N LEU A 147 5.04 9.30 8.07
CA LEU A 147 4.59 8.96 9.40
C LEU A 147 5.84 8.61 10.20
N SER A 148 6.22 9.49 11.11
CA SER A 148 7.42 9.30 11.93
C SER A 148 7.14 8.31 13.06
N GLN A 149 8.21 7.95 13.78
CA GLN A 149 8.08 7.07 14.94
C GLN A 149 7.12 7.61 15.98
N GLN A 150 7.04 8.91 16.11
CA GLN A 150 6.23 9.56 17.13
C GLN A 150 4.79 9.75 16.72
N GLY A 151 4.48 9.50 15.47
CA GLY A 151 3.13 9.53 14.97
C GLY A 151 2.33 8.30 15.31
N ALA A 152 2.93 7.38 15.99
CA ALA A 152 2.27 6.13 16.34
C ALA A 152 1.30 6.31 17.48
#